data_36a3f38332f32976d47d2772f1626b5a
#
_entry.id   36a3f38332f32976d47d2772f1626b5a
#
_cell.length_a   1.000
_cell.length_b   1.000
_cell.length_c   1.000
_cell.angle_alpha   90.00
_cell.angle_beta   90.00
_cell.angle_gamma   90.00
#
_symmetry.space_group_name_H-M   'P 1'
#
loop_
_entity.id
_entity.type
_entity.pdbx_description
1 polymer ?
#
loop_
_entity_poly.entity_id
_entity_poly.type
_entity_poly.pdbx_seq_one_letter_code
_entity_poly.pdbx_strand_id
1 'polypeptide(L)'
;MILMMVGCTSSKQVAYWQNIDSISLAASKGLYDAKIMPKDELTILVQTTDPLSSEPFNLRSTSQANSKNPVTTYLVDNDGMISFPIIGKIHVSGLTKTECEDLIKSKIQPYLARTENPLVSVRMSSFHITVLGEVNRPGVIPVSTEKISVVEALAEAGDMTVYGKRNNILLLREDKTGEKHKVRLNMTDANIINSPYYYLQQNDVIYVEPHKVKARNTFFGSNTSIFYSIIGITSSLVTLLVTILR
;
A
#
# COMPACT_ATOMS: atom_id res chain seq x y z
N MET A 1 -8.18 -2.81 52.79
CA MET A 1 -8.97 -3.42 51.68
C MET A 1 -8.39 -2.95 50.35
N ILE A 2 -7.56 -3.77 49.72
CA ILE A 2 -6.87 -3.42 48.47
C ILE A 2 -7.79 -3.86 47.33
N LEU A 3 -8.36 -2.90 46.60
CA LEU A 3 -9.19 -3.11 45.43
C LEU A 3 -8.21 -3.35 44.24
N MET A 4 -7.95 -4.60 43.89
CA MET A 4 -7.25 -4.96 42.66
C MET A 4 -8.16 -4.69 41.48
N MET A 5 -7.95 -3.58 40.78
CA MET A 5 -8.57 -3.31 39.48
C MET A 5 -7.90 -4.19 38.42
N VAL A 6 -8.45 -5.34 38.14
CA VAL A 6 -8.06 -6.21 37.01
C VAL A 6 -8.58 -5.58 35.73
N GLY A 7 -7.75 -4.82 35.05
CA GLY A 7 -8.03 -4.33 33.69
C GLY A 7 -7.87 -5.47 32.68
N CYS A 8 -8.94 -6.22 32.40
CA CYS A 8 -8.96 -7.16 31.28
C CYS A 8 -8.94 -6.40 29.94
N THR A 9 -7.79 -6.30 29.31
CA THR A 9 -7.69 -5.88 27.92
C THR A 9 -8.20 -7.03 27.06
N SER A 10 -9.31 -6.87 26.35
CA SER A 10 -9.89 -7.91 25.50
C SER A 10 -8.99 -8.16 24.30
N SER A 11 -8.50 -9.39 24.13
CA SER A 11 -7.72 -9.86 22.96
C SER A 11 -8.46 -9.65 21.62
N LYS A 12 -9.80 -9.50 21.67
CA LYS A 12 -10.65 -9.17 20.52
C LYS A 12 -10.30 -7.86 19.81
N GLN A 13 -9.60 -6.94 20.46
CA GLN A 13 -9.19 -5.68 19.82
C GLN A 13 -7.91 -5.81 18.97
N VAL A 14 -7.19 -6.94 19.12
CA VAL A 14 -5.89 -7.17 18.49
C VAL A 14 -5.95 -8.25 17.40
N ALA A 15 -6.95 -9.14 17.44
CA ALA A 15 -7.07 -10.24 16.50
C ALA A 15 -7.67 -9.80 15.17
N TYR A 16 -7.11 -10.34 14.08
CA TYR A 16 -7.67 -10.23 12.72
C TYR A 16 -8.80 -11.27 12.52
N TRP A 17 -9.68 -11.02 11.57
CA TRP A 17 -10.63 -11.98 10.99
C TRP A 17 -11.40 -12.82 12.01
N GLN A 18 -11.96 -12.17 13.02
CA GLN A 18 -12.60 -12.85 14.16
C GLN A 18 -13.79 -13.72 13.79
N ASN A 19 -14.37 -13.52 12.61
CA ASN A 19 -15.54 -14.24 12.10
C ASN A 19 -15.22 -15.11 10.87
N ILE A 20 -13.95 -15.50 10.64
CA ILE A 20 -13.54 -16.21 9.43
C ILE A 20 -14.28 -17.53 9.22
N ASP A 21 -14.60 -18.24 10.29
CA ASP A 21 -15.31 -19.53 10.24
C ASP A 21 -16.81 -19.39 9.88
N SER A 22 -17.36 -18.17 9.96
CA SER A 22 -18.79 -17.92 9.72
C SER A 22 -19.11 -17.27 8.38
N ILE A 23 -18.07 -16.90 7.57
CA ILE A 23 -18.28 -16.21 6.30
C ILE A 23 -17.96 -17.12 5.11
N SER A 24 -18.60 -16.83 3.97
CA SER A 24 -18.25 -17.43 2.69
C SER A 24 -17.21 -16.58 1.97
N LEU A 25 -16.13 -17.20 1.47
CA LEU A 25 -15.10 -16.55 0.65
C LEU A 25 -15.41 -16.67 -0.85
N ALA A 26 -16.63 -17.03 -1.23
CA ALA A 26 -17.00 -17.24 -2.64
C ALA A 26 -16.84 -15.97 -3.50
N ALA A 27 -17.06 -14.79 -2.93
CA ALA A 27 -16.92 -13.52 -3.60
C ALA A 27 -15.44 -13.12 -3.83
N SER A 28 -14.48 -13.75 -3.12
CA SER A 28 -13.04 -13.51 -3.29
C SER A 28 -12.45 -14.12 -4.58
N LYS A 29 -13.24 -14.89 -5.32
CA LYS A 29 -12.78 -15.56 -6.57
C LYS A 29 -12.49 -14.62 -7.74
N GLY A 30 -12.82 -13.34 -7.62
CA GLY A 30 -12.49 -12.34 -8.63
C GLY A 30 -10.97 -12.22 -8.78
N LEU A 31 -10.46 -12.42 -10.01
CA LEU A 31 -9.08 -12.10 -10.33
C LEU A 31 -8.94 -10.58 -10.29
N TYR A 32 -7.93 -10.10 -9.59
CA TYR A 32 -7.58 -8.68 -9.57
C TYR A 32 -6.49 -8.41 -10.60
N ASP A 33 -6.78 -7.51 -11.53
CA ASP A 33 -5.81 -6.95 -12.45
C ASP A 33 -5.69 -5.44 -12.20
N ALA A 34 -4.47 -5.00 -11.92
CA ALA A 34 -4.17 -3.59 -11.77
C ALA A 34 -4.44 -2.85 -13.09
N LYS A 35 -5.04 -1.67 -13.01
CA LYS A 35 -5.26 -0.80 -14.17
C LYS A 35 -4.20 0.29 -14.21
N ILE A 36 -3.75 0.58 -15.42
CA ILE A 36 -2.81 1.66 -15.67
C ILE A 36 -3.48 3.00 -15.37
N MET A 37 -2.79 3.86 -14.65
CA MET A 37 -3.25 5.18 -14.23
C MET A 37 -2.36 6.29 -14.81
N PRO A 38 -2.86 7.53 -14.93
CA PRO A 38 -2.00 8.67 -15.21
C PRO A 38 -0.85 8.76 -14.19
N LYS A 39 0.35 9.13 -14.65
CA LYS A 39 1.62 9.18 -13.90
C LYS A 39 2.26 7.82 -13.60
N ASP A 40 1.69 6.71 -14.04
CA ASP A 40 2.38 5.43 -13.97
C ASP A 40 3.58 5.41 -14.92
N GLU A 41 4.61 4.68 -14.52
CA GLU A 41 5.75 4.35 -15.37
C GLU A 41 5.63 2.91 -15.86
N LEU A 42 5.64 2.74 -17.17
CA LEU A 42 5.53 1.44 -17.81
C LEU A 42 6.86 1.06 -18.47
N THR A 43 7.29 -0.17 -18.24
CA THR A 43 8.31 -0.81 -19.08
C THR A 43 7.61 -1.60 -20.15
N ILE A 44 7.88 -1.28 -21.41
CA ILE A 44 7.30 -1.96 -22.56
C ILE A 44 8.45 -2.52 -23.39
N LEU A 45 8.39 -3.82 -23.66
CA LEU A 45 9.36 -4.54 -24.46
C LEU A 45 8.65 -5.25 -25.62
N VAL A 46 9.11 -4.98 -26.84
CA VAL A 46 8.66 -5.65 -28.06
C VAL A 46 9.73 -6.62 -28.52
N GLN A 47 9.35 -7.86 -28.76
CA GLN A 47 10.22 -8.90 -29.30
C GLN A 47 9.59 -9.50 -30.55
N THR A 48 10.39 -9.77 -31.56
CA THR A 48 10.00 -10.41 -32.82
C THR A 48 10.94 -11.57 -33.10
N THR A 49 10.59 -12.42 -34.06
CA THR A 49 11.45 -13.53 -34.48
C THR A 49 12.79 -13.04 -35.02
N ASP A 50 12.77 -11.97 -35.83
CA ASP A 50 13.97 -11.21 -36.19
C ASP A 50 14.15 -10.03 -35.25
N PRO A 51 15.19 -10.01 -34.39
CA PRO A 51 15.43 -8.93 -33.43
C PRO A 51 15.56 -7.53 -34.07
N LEU A 52 16.04 -7.44 -35.33
CA LEU A 52 16.17 -6.18 -36.03
C LEU A 52 14.80 -5.53 -36.31
N SER A 53 13.79 -6.35 -36.53
CA SER A 53 12.41 -5.91 -36.79
C SER A 53 11.75 -5.27 -35.56
N SER A 54 12.14 -5.65 -34.34
CA SER A 54 11.62 -5.07 -33.10
C SER A 54 12.38 -3.85 -32.60
N GLU A 55 13.61 -3.68 -33.03
CA GLU A 55 14.51 -2.61 -32.53
C GLU A 55 13.91 -1.19 -32.61
N PRO A 56 13.21 -0.80 -33.70
CA PRO A 56 12.62 0.53 -33.82
C PRO A 56 11.48 0.81 -32.81
N PHE A 57 10.85 -0.22 -32.24
CA PHE A 57 9.74 -0.10 -31.29
C PHE A 57 10.22 -0.03 -29.83
N ASN A 58 11.49 -0.32 -29.58
CA ASN A 58 12.06 -0.30 -28.23
C ASN A 58 12.81 1.00 -27.99
N LEU A 59 12.55 1.62 -26.82
CA LEU A 59 13.31 2.81 -26.41
C LEU A 59 14.76 2.41 -26.11
N ARG A 60 15.70 3.11 -26.71
CA ARG A 60 17.11 3.02 -26.35
C ARG A 60 17.46 4.06 -25.29
N SER A 61 18.03 3.63 -24.18
CA SER A 61 18.63 4.55 -23.24
C SER A 61 20.01 4.99 -23.75
N THR A 62 20.16 6.28 -24.02
CA THR A 62 21.46 6.87 -24.38
C THR A 62 22.32 7.22 -23.17
N SER A 63 21.83 7.04 -21.95
CA SER A 63 22.38 7.70 -20.76
C SER A 63 23.29 6.86 -19.88
N GLN A 64 23.52 5.56 -20.13
CA GLN A 64 24.46 4.79 -19.27
C GLN A 64 25.22 3.72 -20.06
N ALA A 65 26.41 4.06 -20.49
CA ALA A 65 27.36 3.13 -21.12
C ALA A 65 27.84 1.97 -20.21
N ASN A 66 27.45 1.97 -18.93
CA ASN A 66 27.86 0.97 -17.93
C ASN A 66 26.74 0.09 -17.38
N SER A 67 25.49 0.25 -17.80
CA SER A 67 24.40 -0.62 -17.37
C SER A 67 24.14 -1.70 -18.40
N LYS A 68 24.22 -2.98 -18.01
CA LYS A 68 24.05 -4.14 -18.90
C LYS A 68 22.66 -4.26 -19.52
N ASN A 69 21.64 -3.51 -19.05
CA ASN A 69 20.31 -3.35 -19.64
C ASN A 69 19.67 -2.07 -19.13
N PRO A 70 19.81 -0.94 -19.82
CA PRO A 70 19.07 0.26 -19.46
C PRO A 70 17.60 0.06 -19.86
N VAL A 71 16.76 -0.23 -18.87
CA VAL A 71 15.32 -0.28 -19.06
C VAL A 71 14.82 1.16 -19.14
N THR A 72 14.31 1.56 -20.29
CA THR A 72 13.67 2.89 -20.45
C THR A 72 12.17 2.72 -20.20
N THR A 73 11.63 3.58 -19.33
CA THR A 73 10.22 3.59 -18.97
C THR A 73 9.44 4.61 -19.80
N TYR A 74 8.16 4.34 -19.99
CA TYR A 74 7.18 5.26 -20.57
C TYR A 74 6.36 5.86 -19.44
N LEU A 75 6.37 7.19 -19.32
CA LEU A 75 5.49 7.88 -18.40
C LEU A 75 4.11 8.08 -19.03
N VAL A 76 3.07 7.64 -18.34
CA VAL A 76 1.68 7.92 -18.70
C VAL A 76 1.38 9.38 -18.37
N ASP A 77 1.00 10.18 -19.37
CA ASP A 77 0.68 11.60 -19.19
C ASP A 77 -0.67 11.81 -18.48
N ASN A 78 -1.04 13.09 -18.24
CA ASN A 78 -2.30 13.42 -17.57
C ASN A 78 -3.54 13.02 -18.38
N ASP A 79 -3.40 12.92 -19.72
CA ASP A 79 -4.47 12.50 -20.63
C ASP A 79 -4.53 10.96 -20.77
N GLY A 80 -3.73 10.24 -20.00
CA GLY A 80 -3.65 8.78 -20.03
C GLY A 80 -2.91 8.21 -21.24
N MET A 81 -2.07 9.02 -21.89
CA MET A 81 -1.34 8.65 -23.11
C MET A 81 0.11 8.32 -22.81
N ILE A 82 0.70 7.43 -23.60
CA ILE A 82 2.15 7.25 -23.72
C ILE A 82 2.63 7.65 -25.10
N SER A 83 3.86 8.13 -25.22
CA SER A 83 4.51 8.42 -26.52
C SER A 83 5.31 7.18 -26.95
N PHE A 84 4.73 6.38 -27.84
CA PHE A 84 5.33 5.14 -28.30
C PHE A 84 6.09 5.35 -29.63
N PRO A 85 7.28 4.76 -29.80
CA PRO A 85 8.08 4.95 -31.04
C PRO A 85 7.28 4.54 -32.28
N ILE A 86 7.49 5.26 -33.39
CA ILE A 86 6.85 5.07 -34.69
C ILE A 86 5.34 5.35 -34.70
N ILE A 87 4.59 4.87 -33.69
CA ILE A 87 3.13 4.95 -33.63
C ILE A 87 2.65 6.31 -33.12
N GLY A 88 3.47 6.95 -32.25
CA GLY A 88 3.10 8.21 -31.60
C GLY A 88 2.32 7.98 -30.31
N LYS A 89 1.31 8.82 -30.04
CA LYS A 89 0.52 8.77 -28.79
C LYS A 89 -0.49 7.62 -28.79
N ILE A 90 -0.47 6.82 -27.72
CA ILE A 90 -1.38 5.70 -27.46
C ILE A 90 -2.05 5.92 -26.12
N HIS A 91 -3.39 5.84 -26.07
CA HIS A 91 -4.15 5.92 -24.83
C HIS A 91 -4.09 4.56 -24.11
N VAL A 92 -3.56 4.53 -22.89
CA VAL A 92 -3.33 3.32 -22.10
C VAL A 92 -4.00 3.36 -20.73
N SER A 93 -4.41 4.54 -20.25
CA SER A 93 -5.05 4.66 -18.94
C SER A 93 -6.37 3.90 -18.87
N GLY A 94 -6.59 3.20 -17.76
CA GLY A 94 -7.78 2.38 -17.52
C GLY A 94 -7.69 0.98 -18.10
N LEU A 95 -6.69 0.67 -18.93
CA LEU A 95 -6.41 -0.67 -19.43
C LEU A 95 -5.72 -1.51 -18.36
N THR A 96 -5.97 -2.81 -18.39
CA THR A 96 -5.13 -3.79 -17.72
C THR A 96 -3.82 -3.98 -18.51
N LYS A 97 -2.85 -4.64 -17.91
CA LYS A 97 -1.60 -5.02 -18.58
C LYS A 97 -1.84 -5.74 -19.89
N THR A 98 -2.66 -6.79 -19.86
CA THR A 98 -2.97 -7.63 -21.04
C THR A 98 -3.67 -6.83 -22.14
N GLU A 99 -4.65 -5.99 -21.77
CA GLU A 99 -5.33 -5.12 -22.74
C GLU A 99 -4.34 -4.12 -23.38
N CYS A 100 -3.38 -3.61 -22.61
CA CYS A 100 -2.34 -2.72 -23.13
C CYS A 100 -1.37 -3.47 -24.07
N GLU A 101 -0.96 -4.71 -23.73
CA GLU A 101 -0.14 -5.58 -24.58
C GLU A 101 -0.82 -5.83 -25.93
N ASP A 102 -2.10 -6.20 -25.91
CA ASP A 102 -2.90 -6.46 -27.11
C ASP A 102 -3.09 -5.20 -27.97
N LEU A 103 -3.35 -4.06 -27.33
CA LEU A 103 -3.47 -2.78 -28.02
C LEU A 103 -2.18 -2.42 -28.74
N ILE A 104 -1.04 -2.48 -28.06
CA ILE A 104 0.27 -2.17 -28.67
C ILE A 104 0.57 -3.16 -29.79
N LYS A 105 0.35 -4.45 -29.56
CA LYS A 105 0.53 -5.49 -30.57
C LYS A 105 -0.26 -5.19 -31.84
N SER A 106 -1.53 -4.82 -31.70
CA SER A 106 -2.40 -4.47 -32.84
C SER A 106 -1.91 -3.23 -33.61
N LYS A 107 -1.31 -2.26 -32.87
CA LYS A 107 -0.80 -1.02 -33.47
C LYS A 107 0.52 -1.20 -34.20
N ILE A 108 1.40 -2.10 -33.74
CA ILE A 108 2.70 -2.36 -34.38
C ILE A 108 2.59 -3.33 -35.55
N GLN A 109 1.60 -4.23 -35.56
CA GLN A 109 1.43 -5.26 -36.59
C GLN A 109 1.49 -4.74 -38.03
N PRO A 110 0.90 -3.58 -38.41
CA PRO A 110 0.98 -3.04 -39.77
C PRO A 110 2.40 -2.67 -40.25
N TYR A 111 3.32 -2.47 -39.32
CA TYR A 111 4.72 -2.09 -39.60
C TYR A 111 5.66 -3.30 -39.70
N LEU A 112 5.16 -4.47 -39.38
CA LEU A 112 5.92 -5.73 -39.41
C LEU A 112 5.57 -6.58 -40.64
N ALA A 113 6.47 -7.48 -41.03
CA ALA A 113 6.15 -8.46 -42.04
C ALA A 113 4.97 -9.33 -41.61
N ARG A 114 4.17 -9.82 -42.57
CA ARG A 114 2.99 -10.67 -42.28
C ARG A 114 3.32 -11.96 -41.54
N THR A 115 4.56 -12.43 -41.65
CA THR A 115 5.07 -13.63 -40.99
C THR A 115 5.51 -13.39 -39.55
N GLU A 116 5.66 -12.12 -39.16
CA GLU A 116 6.09 -11.75 -37.80
C GLU A 116 4.90 -11.74 -36.84
N ASN A 117 5.07 -12.39 -35.70
CA ASN A 117 4.13 -12.37 -34.60
C ASN A 117 4.81 -11.73 -33.36
N PRO A 118 4.66 -10.42 -33.17
CA PRO A 118 5.35 -9.73 -32.09
C PRO A 118 4.83 -10.18 -30.71
N LEU A 119 5.76 -10.39 -29.78
CA LEU A 119 5.50 -10.51 -28.35
C LEU A 119 5.68 -9.13 -27.72
N VAL A 120 4.63 -8.61 -27.16
CA VAL A 120 4.67 -7.35 -26.38
C VAL A 120 4.56 -7.71 -24.91
N SER A 121 5.47 -7.21 -24.09
CA SER A 121 5.43 -7.36 -22.64
C SER A 121 5.36 -6.00 -22.00
N VAL A 122 4.35 -5.77 -21.17
CA VAL A 122 4.14 -4.55 -20.41
C VAL A 122 4.31 -4.85 -18.92
N ARG A 123 5.03 -3.98 -18.19
CA ARG A 123 5.18 -4.05 -16.74
C ARG A 123 5.01 -2.67 -16.12
N MET A 124 4.36 -2.60 -14.98
CA MET A 124 4.26 -1.39 -14.18
C MET A 124 5.55 -1.27 -13.33
N SER A 125 6.38 -0.28 -13.64
CA SER A 125 7.69 -0.10 -12.99
C SER A 125 7.63 0.76 -11.74
N SER A 126 6.58 1.53 -11.57
CA SER A 126 6.40 2.49 -10.45
C SER A 126 5.39 2.03 -9.41
N PHE A 127 4.88 0.79 -9.50
CA PHE A 127 3.85 0.36 -8.56
C PHE A 127 4.36 0.39 -7.12
N HIS A 128 3.79 1.28 -6.32
CA HIS A 128 4.08 1.41 -4.90
C HIS A 128 2.81 1.84 -4.15
N ILE A 129 2.79 1.54 -2.86
CA ILE A 129 1.78 1.97 -1.90
C ILE A 129 2.47 2.65 -0.72
N THR A 130 1.72 3.39 0.06
CA THR A 130 2.24 4.04 1.27
C THR A 130 1.50 3.54 2.50
N VAL A 131 2.24 3.11 3.53
CA VAL A 131 1.67 2.70 4.81
C VAL A 131 2.16 3.63 5.92
N LEU A 132 1.22 4.22 6.65
CA LEU A 132 1.49 5.23 7.70
C LEU A 132 0.75 4.90 8.99
N GLY A 133 1.19 5.53 10.08
CA GLY A 133 0.53 5.47 11.40
C GLY A 133 1.06 4.36 12.29
N GLU A 134 0.18 3.64 12.96
CA GLU A 134 0.51 2.63 13.99
C GLU A 134 0.91 1.28 13.38
N VAL A 135 1.99 1.28 12.61
CA VAL A 135 2.69 0.10 12.09
C VAL A 135 4.15 0.13 12.55
N ASN A 136 4.83 -1.00 12.52
CA ASN A 136 6.21 -1.06 13.00
C ASN A 136 7.22 -0.41 12.04
N ARG A 137 6.95 -0.41 10.73
CA ARG A 137 7.81 0.18 9.70
C ARG A 137 6.97 0.99 8.71
N PRO A 138 6.57 2.24 9.07
CA PRO A 138 5.85 3.10 8.14
C PRO A 138 6.77 3.51 6.98
N GLY A 139 6.21 3.62 5.78
CA GLY A 139 6.96 4.02 4.59
C GLY A 139 6.25 3.73 3.29
N VAL A 140 6.99 3.97 2.20
CA VAL A 140 6.59 3.62 0.84
C VAL A 140 7.06 2.20 0.56
N ILE A 141 6.17 1.35 0.08
CA ILE A 141 6.40 -0.08 -0.20
C ILE A 141 6.30 -0.28 -1.71
N PRO A 142 7.40 -0.62 -2.39
CA PRO A 142 7.38 -0.98 -3.80
C PRO A 142 6.72 -2.36 -3.99
N VAL A 143 5.88 -2.50 -5.00
CA VAL A 143 5.15 -3.73 -5.32
C VAL A 143 5.65 -4.30 -6.63
N SER A 144 6.41 -5.39 -6.58
CA SER A 144 7.01 -6.03 -7.77
C SER A 144 6.06 -6.99 -8.50
N THR A 145 5.02 -7.46 -7.84
CA THR A 145 4.09 -8.48 -8.33
C THR A 145 2.84 -7.91 -9.00
N GLU A 146 2.75 -6.58 -9.15
CA GLU A 146 1.59 -5.85 -9.71
C GLU A 146 0.28 -6.11 -8.93
N LYS A 147 0.37 -6.79 -7.80
CA LYS A 147 -0.76 -7.13 -6.92
C LYS A 147 -0.29 -7.19 -5.47
N ILE A 148 -0.98 -6.50 -4.59
CA ILE A 148 -0.77 -6.56 -3.15
C ILE A 148 -2.10 -6.39 -2.43
N SER A 149 -2.35 -7.21 -1.43
CA SER A 149 -3.51 -7.06 -0.55
C SER A 149 -3.21 -6.10 0.61
N VAL A 150 -4.25 -5.59 1.26
CA VAL A 150 -4.11 -4.78 2.49
C VAL A 150 -3.32 -5.54 3.56
N VAL A 151 -3.51 -6.85 3.67
CA VAL A 151 -2.83 -7.70 4.65
C VAL A 151 -1.34 -7.82 4.35
N GLU A 152 -0.98 -8.08 3.08
CA GLU A 152 0.41 -8.12 2.63
C GLU A 152 1.09 -6.77 2.85
N ALA A 153 0.39 -5.67 2.55
CA ALA A 153 0.90 -4.32 2.80
C ALA A 153 1.19 -4.04 4.27
N LEU A 154 0.29 -4.47 5.16
CA LEU A 154 0.51 -4.37 6.62
C LEU A 154 1.65 -5.27 7.09
N ALA A 155 1.77 -6.48 6.54
CA ALA A 155 2.87 -7.41 6.84
C ALA A 155 4.23 -6.85 6.40
N GLU A 156 4.31 -6.26 5.19
CA GLU A 156 5.52 -5.57 4.70
C GLU A 156 5.89 -4.36 5.57
N ALA A 157 4.90 -3.66 6.12
CA ALA A 157 5.10 -2.60 7.12
C ALA A 157 5.44 -3.13 8.53
N GLY A 158 5.70 -4.44 8.67
CA GLY A 158 6.04 -5.10 9.94
C GLY A 158 4.85 -5.28 10.89
N ASP A 159 3.65 -5.31 10.35
CA ASP A 159 2.36 -5.38 11.03
C ASP A 159 1.99 -4.13 11.85
N MET A 160 0.74 -4.06 12.26
CA MET A 160 0.24 -3.00 13.13
C MET A 160 0.75 -3.18 14.56
N THR A 161 1.12 -2.08 15.21
CA THR A 161 1.45 -2.12 16.64
C THR A 161 0.21 -2.49 17.46
N VAL A 162 0.40 -2.84 18.73
CA VAL A 162 -0.71 -3.11 19.66
C VAL A 162 -1.62 -1.89 19.89
N TYR A 163 -1.14 -0.70 19.53
CA TYR A 163 -1.88 0.55 19.63
C TYR A 163 -2.64 0.90 18.35
N GLY A 164 -2.47 0.15 17.27
CA GLY A 164 -3.20 0.38 16.01
C GLY A 164 -4.65 -0.09 16.09
N LYS A 165 -5.56 0.74 15.59
CA LYS A 165 -6.98 0.39 15.47
C LYS A 165 -7.22 -0.53 14.28
N ARG A 166 -7.38 -1.83 14.50
CA ARG A 166 -7.62 -2.83 13.45
C ARG A 166 -8.98 -2.71 12.80
N ASN A 167 -9.95 -2.20 13.52
CA ASN A 167 -11.32 -2.03 13.02
C ASN A 167 -11.56 -0.71 12.27
N ASN A 168 -10.55 0.15 12.13
CA ASN A 168 -10.71 1.47 11.53
C ASN A 168 -9.44 1.94 10.82
N ILE A 169 -9.05 1.23 9.77
CA ILE A 169 -7.93 1.62 8.92
C ILE A 169 -8.47 2.51 7.80
N LEU A 170 -7.84 3.65 7.58
CA LEU A 170 -8.17 4.55 6.48
C LEU A 170 -7.38 4.15 5.24
N LEU A 171 -8.09 3.86 4.15
CA LEU A 171 -7.55 3.79 2.81
C LEU A 171 -7.88 5.09 2.08
N LEU A 172 -6.88 5.76 1.54
CA LEU A 172 -7.02 6.85 0.58
C LEU A 172 -6.61 6.33 -0.79
N ARG A 173 -7.53 6.41 -1.73
CA ARG A 173 -7.36 5.98 -3.12
C ARG A 173 -7.65 7.12 -4.05
N GLU A 174 -6.80 7.33 -5.03
CA GLU A 174 -7.01 8.27 -6.11
C GLU A 174 -7.62 7.53 -7.31
N ASP A 175 -8.67 8.09 -7.90
CA ASP A 175 -9.25 7.53 -9.11
C ASP A 175 -8.56 8.07 -10.37
N LYS A 176 -8.96 7.56 -11.53
CA LYS A 176 -8.41 7.97 -12.83
C LYS A 176 -8.62 9.45 -13.19
N THR A 177 -9.46 10.17 -12.46
CA THR A 177 -9.70 11.61 -12.63
C THR A 177 -8.83 12.47 -11.72
N GLY A 178 -8.09 11.83 -10.77
CA GLY A 178 -7.30 12.49 -9.74
C GLY A 178 -8.10 12.81 -8.47
N GLU A 179 -9.39 12.42 -8.39
CA GLU A 179 -10.19 12.60 -7.19
C GLU A 179 -9.82 11.57 -6.12
N LYS A 180 -9.67 12.03 -4.87
CA LYS A 180 -9.28 11.17 -3.74
C LYS A 180 -10.49 10.72 -2.96
N HIS A 181 -10.64 9.40 -2.88
CA HIS A 181 -11.69 8.73 -2.13
C HIS A 181 -11.13 8.14 -0.84
N LYS A 182 -11.92 8.26 0.23
CA LYS A 182 -11.61 7.68 1.54
C LYS A 182 -12.50 6.48 1.82
N VAL A 183 -11.89 5.36 2.24
CA VAL A 183 -12.59 4.14 2.62
C VAL A 183 -12.11 3.69 3.99
N ARG A 184 -13.02 3.22 4.85
CA ARG A 184 -12.68 2.65 6.15
C ARG A 184 -12.69 1.13 6.04
N LEU A 185 -11.56 0.53 6.40
CA LEU A 185 -11.36 -0.91 6.36
C LEU A 185 -11.37 -1.46 7.79
N ASN A 186 -12.06 -2.59 7.97
CA ASN A 186 -12.11 -3.30 9.24
C ASN A 186 -11.39 -4.64 9.12
N MET A 187 -10.18 -4.73 9.67
CA MET A 187 -9.37 -5.94 9.62
C MET A 187 -9.79 -7.00 10.66
N THR A 188 -10.68 -6.65 11.59
CA THR A 188 -11.25 -7.65 12.54
C THR A 188 -12.36 -8.47 11.90
N ASP A 189 -12.95 -7.98 10.80
CA ASP A 189 -13.97 -8.66 10.01
C ASP A 189 -13.32 -9.36 8.81
N ALA A 190 -13.47 -10.67 8.73
CA ALA A 190 -12.92 -11.46 7.62
C ALA A 190 -13.62 -11.15 6.28
N ASN A 191 -14.81 -10.54 6.28
CA ASN A 191 -15.49 -10.15 5.05
C ASN A 191 -14.72 -9.08 4.23
N ILE A 192 -13.69 -8.47 4.83
CA ILE A 192 -12.75 -7.61 4.08
C ILE A 192 -12.15 -8.33 2.88
N ILE A 193 -11.95 -9.66 2.95
CA ILE A 193 -11.39 -10.49 1.87
C ILE A 193 -12.29 -10.47 0.63
N ASN A 194 -13.59 -10.30 0.81
CA ASN A 194 -14.59 -10.17 -0.26
C ASN A 194 -14.78 -8.72 -0.75
N SER A 195 -14.10 -7.76 -0.12
CA SER A 195 -14.24 -6.34 -0.46
C SER A 195 -13.49 -5.99 -1.75
N PRO A 196 -14.03 -5.10 -2.61
CA PRO A 196 -13.30 -4.56 -3.76
C PRO A 196 -12.07 -3.74 -3.36
N TYR A 197 -11.92 -3.40 -2.08
CA TYR A 197 -10.79 -2.67 -1.51
C TYR A 197 -9.75 -3.57 -0.85
N TYR A 198 -9.92 -4.90 -0.94
CA TYR A 198 -8.96 -5.85 -0.39
C TYR A 198 -7.62 -5.80 -1.10
N TYR A 199 -7.64 -5.67 -2.43
CA TYR A 199 -6.44 -5.42 -3.23
C TYR A 199 -6.22 -3.93 -3.42
N LEU A 200 -4.97 -3.54 -3.22
CA LEU A 200 -4.53 -2.15 -3.31
C LEU A 200 -4.19 -1.79 -4.75
N GLN A 201 -4.34 -0.52 -5.05
CA GLN A 201 -4.00 0.09 -6.34
C GLN A 201 -2.74 0.94 -6.19
N GLN A 202 -2.15 1.31 -7.33
CA GLN A 202 -1.05 2.25 -7.41
C GLN A 202 -1.36 3.54 -6.62
N ASN A 203 -0.38 4.02 -5.87
CA ASN A 203 -0.46 5.23 -5.03
C ASN A 203 -1.46 5.18 -3.86
N ASP A 204 -2.06 4.03 -3.56
CA ASP A 204 -2.90 3.89 -2.37
C ASP A 204 -2.13 4.26 -1.10
N VAL A 205 -2.81 4.96 -0.19
CA VAL A 205 -2.27 5.28 1.12
C VAL A 205 -3.11 4.60 2.20
N ILE A 206 -2.46 3.76 2.99
CA ILE A 206 -3.04 3.13 4.18
C ILE A 206 -2.59 3.91 5.40
N TYR A 207 -3.54 4.36 6.21
CA TYR A 207 -3.27 5.01 7.48
C TYR A 207 -3.91 4.25 8.63
N VAL A 208 -3.07 3.74 9.53
CA VAL A 208 -3.49 3.05 10.75
C VAL A 208 -3.60 4.05 11.89
N GLU A 209 -4.83 4.32 12.31
CA GLU A 209 -5.08 5.26 13.41
C GLU A 209 -4.62 4.70 14.76
N PRO A 210 -4.03 5.54 15.64
CA PRO A 210 -3.69 5.14 16.99
C PRO A 210 -4.93 5.00 17.88
N HIS A 211 -4.88 4.08 18.83
CA HIS A 211 -5.83 4.01 19.93
C HIS A 211 -5.69 5.22 20.86
N LYS A 212 -6.79 5.69 21.45
CA LYS A 212 -6.80 6.80 22.42
C LYS A 212 -5.84 6.58 23.60
N VAL A 213 -5.56 5.33 23.93
CA VAL A 213 -4.62 4.95 25.01
C VAL A 213 -3.21 5.47 24.74
N LYS A 214 -2.73 5.41 23.47
CA LYS A 214 -1.40 5.96 23.12
C LYS A 214 -1.34 7.46 23.31
N ALA A 215 -2.35 8.19 22.84
CA ALA A 215 -2.42 9.64 23.00
C ALA A 215 -2.43 10.04 24.47
N ARG A 216 -3.14 9.28 25.34
CA ARG A 216 -3.16 9.50 26.79
C ARG A 216 -1.82 9.19 27.45
N ASN A 217 -1.15 8.11 27.05
CA ASN A 217 0.17 7.74 27.59
C ASN A 217 1.25 8.75 27.22
N THR A 218 1.18 9.39 26.06
CA THR A 218 2.09 10.48 25.67
C THR A 218 1.90 11.71 26.54
N PHE A 219 0.66 12.00 26.96
CA PHE A 219 0.36 13.13 27.84
C PHE A 219 0.79 12.88 29.30
N PHE A 220 0.69 11.65 29.79
CA PHE A 220 1.04 11.29 31.17
C PHE A 220 2.47 10.76 31.32
N GLY A 221 3.12 10.30 30.25
CA GLY A 221 4.37 9.55 30.33
C GLY A 221 5.57 10.31 30.90
N SER A 222 5.67 11.61 30.70
CA SER A 222 6.75 12.45 31.27
C SER A 222 6.46 13.00 32.65
N ASN A 223 5.19 13.12 33.03
CA ASN A 223 4.79 13.77 34.31
C ASN A 223 4.41 12.77 35.40
N THR A 224 4.24 11.47 35.08
CA THR A 224 3.80 10.46 36.05
C THR A 224 4.86 10.24 37.14
N SER A 225 6.14 10.27 36.79
CA SER A 225 7.25 10.17 37.77
C SER A 225 7.26 11.38 38.75
N ILE A 226 6.95 12.56 38.24
CA ILE A 226 6.85 13.79 39.06
C ILE A 226 5.66 13.69 40.03
N PHE A 227 4.52 13.18 39.57
CA PHE A 227 3.35 12.95 40.43
C PHE A 227 3.61 11.99 41.58
N TYR A 228 4.24 10.82 41.27
CA TYR A 228 4.60 9.85 42.30
C TYR A 228 5.68 10.38 43.26
N SER A 229 6.62 11.19 42.76
CA SER A 229 7.63 11.84 43.60
C SER A 229 6.97 12.85 44.57
N ILE A 230 6.00 13.65 44.11
CA ILE A 230 5.28 14.61 44.97
C ILE A 230 4.47 13.88 46.05
N ILE A 231 3.76 12.79 45.68
CA ILE A 231 3.02 11.95 46.64
C ILE A 231 3.96 11.33 47.69
N GLY A 232 5.12 10.84 47.25
CA GLY A 232 6.14 10.26 48.14
C GLY A 232 6.69 11.28 49.13
N ILE A 233 7.01 12.50 48.67
CA ILE A 233 7.52 13.59 49.52
C ILE A 233 6.44 14.08 50.52
N THR A 234 5.20 14.24 50.07
CA THR A 234 4.10 14.65 50.96
C THR A 234 3.79 13.61 52.03
N SER A 235 3.81 12.33 51.66
CA SER A 235 3.62 11.22 52.60
C SER A 235 4.73 11.17 53.65
N SER A 236 6.00 11.35 53.26
CA SER A 236 7.12 11.38 54.21
C SER A 236 7.07 12.57 55.16
N LEU A 237 6.67 13.74 54.64
CA LEU A 237 6.49 14.94 55.48
C LEU A 237 5.39 14.77 56.52
N VAL A 238 4.25 14.20 56.15
CA VAL A 238 3.15 13.88 57.06
C VAL A 238 3.58 12.90 58.15
N THR A 239 4.30 11.84 57.76
CA THR A 239 4.81 10.87 58.72
C THR A 239 5.80 11.50 59.72
N LEU A 240 6.70 12.36 59.25
CA LEU A 240 7.66 13.06 60.08
C LEU A 240 6.93 14.00 61.09
N LEU A 241 5.94 14.75 60.64
CA LEU A 241 5.13 15.64 61.48
C LEU A 241 4.37 14.89 62.57
N VAL A 242 3.77 13.76 62.25
CA VAL A 242 3.08 12.91 63.23
C VAL A 242 4.06 12.31 64.26
N THR A 243 5.30 12.00 63.83
CA THR A 243 6.32 11.48 64.75
C THR A 243 6.88 12.55 65.72
N ILE A 244 6.97 13.81 65.28
CA ILE A 244 7.46 14.92 66.10
C ILE A 244 6.39 15.42 67.09
N LEU A 245 5.11 15.35 66.71
CA LEU A 245 3.98 15.83 67.54
C LEU A 245 3.45 14.79 68.53
N ARG A 246 4.02 13.58 68.56
CA ARG A 246 3.69 12.49 69.45
C ARG A 246 4.77 12.39 70.56
#